data_9a1c99b246713dce1974a8eb2d6be918
#
_entry.id   9a1c99b246713dce1974a8eb2d6be918
#
_cell.length_a   1.000
_cell.length_b   1.000
_cell.length_c   1.000
_cell.angle_alpha   90.00
_cell.angle_beta   90.00
_cell.angle_gamma   90.00
#
_symmetry.space_group_name_H-M   'P 1'
#
loop_
_entity.id
_entity.type
_entity.pdbx_description
1 polymer ?
#
loop_
_entity_poly.entity_id
_entity_poly.type
_entity_poly.pdbx_seq_one_letter_code
_entity_poly.pdbx_strand_id
1 'polypeptide(L)'
;MQFLRKLFSPITVSMSYIQTHFKAMIFLLILFLIFAPASERDFANNNLQQISLVGPIMEVSEIVKQIDDAANNSTIKGVLLVVDSPGGAVAPSVEVAYAIKRLKVKKPVVVYAKGTLASGSYYASIWANQIVANPGSMVGSIGVIMQGADLSGIMNKFGIKTQTVQAGKYKKIGTPDRAWKPYEVNELNKVIQGTYDMFTLDVATARGLDIKNRDIFANAHIFTASQAKDVGLVDSLGVSYDAKEKLIELSGVTKPIWNKEDKFDKLIKKLSATTAVTLNTYFPNLILK
;
A
#
# COMPACT_ATOMS: atom_id res chain seq x y z
N MET A 1 46.97 -31.94 13.00
CA MET A 1 45.63 -31.92 13.66
C MET A 1 45.48 -30.88 14.77
N GLN A 2 46.49 -30.59 15.59
CA GLN A 2 46.39 -29.57 16.67
C GLN A 2 46.20 -28.12 16.17
N PHE A 3 46.72 -27.74 15.00
CA PHE A 3 46.60 -26.42 14.42
C PHE A 3 45.16 -26.11 13.99
N LEU A 4 44.49 -27.04 13.34
CA LEU A 4 43.06 -26.89 12.96
C LEU A 4 42.15 -26.80 14.18
N ARG A 5 42.39 -27.53 15.25
CA ARG A 5 41.66 -27.45 16.51
C ARG A 5 41.77 -26.05 17.16
N LYS A 6 42.96 -25.42 17.12
CA LYS A 6 43.17 -24.05 17.65
C LYS A 6 42.48 -23.01 16.78
N LEU A 7 42.43 -23.20 15.45
CA LEU A 7 41.79 -22.26 14.53
C LEU A 7 40.26 -22.25 14.68
N PHE A 8 39.65 -23.43 14.93
CA PHE A 8 38.19 -23.56 15.08
C PHE A 8 37.69 -23.48 16.54
N SER A 9 38.59 -23.43 17.52
CA SER A 9 38.26 -23.32 18.94
C SER A 9 37.36 -22.14 19.28
N PRO A 10 37.58 -20.89 18.79
CA PRO A 10 36.69 -19.78 19.12
C PRO A 10 35.29 -19.97 18.54
N ILE A 11 35.15 -20.59 17.37
CA ILE A 11 33.86 -20.85 16.73
C ILE A 11 33.09 -21.90 17.53
N THR A 12 33.73 -23.00 17.93
CA THR A 12 33.06 -24.05 18.71
C THR A 12 32.66 -23.58 20.11
N VAL A 13 33.49 -22.76 20.75
CA VAL A 13 33.18 -22.15 22.05
C VAL A 13 31.99 -21.18 21.91
N SER A 14 31.99 -20.34 20.88
CA SER A 14 30.87 -19.42 20.62
C SER A 14 29.56 -20.17 20.30
N MET A 15 29.61 -21.23 19.51
CA MET A 15 28.45 -22.09 19.23
C MET A 15 27.91 -22.78 20.47
N SER A 16 28.82 -23.34 21.32
CA SER A 16 28.43 -23.95 22.60
C SER A 16 27.79 -22.94 23.54
N TYR A 17 28.33 -21.71 23.62
CA TYR A 17 27.78 -20.63 24.41
C TYR A 17 26.40 -20.25 23.92
N ILE A 18 26.21 -20.06 22.61
CA ILE A 18 24.91 -19.76 21.99
C ILE A 18 23.90 -20.87 22.29
N GLN A 19 24.27 -22.16 22.13
CA GLN A 19 23.37 -23.27 22.43
C GLN A 19 22.96 -23.30 23.88
N THR A 20 23.87 -23.06 24.81
CA THR A 20 23.60 -23.09 26.26
C THR A 20 22.71 -21.93 26.71
N HIS A 21 22.90 -20.74 26.11
CA HIS A 21 22.21 -19.52 26.50
C HIS A 21 21.12 -19.07 25.52
N PHE A 22 20.76 -19.92 24.54
CA PHE A 22 19.85 -19.58 23.46
C PHE A 22 18.52 -18.97 23.94
N LYS A 23 17.89 -19.57 24.95
CA LYS A 23 16.64 -19.07 25.53
C LYS A 23 16.81 -17.70 26.17
N ALA A 24 17.91 -17.48 26.90
CA ALA A 24 18.21 -16.19 27.53
C ALA A 24 18.53 -15.12 26.46
N MET A 25 19.25 -15.47 25.40
CA MET A 25 19.55 -14.57 24.31
C MET A 25 18.28 -14.15 23.53
N ILE A 26 17.38 -15.11 23.28
CA ILE A 26 16.08 -14.81 22.66
C ILE A 26 15.23 -13.92 23.59
N PHE A 27 15.20 -14.22 24.87
CA PHE A 27 14.48 -13.39 25.83
C PHE A 27 15.02 -11.95 25.88
N LEU A 28 16.35 -11.79 25.93
CA LEU A 28 17.00 -10.47 25.89
C LEU A 28 16.76 -9.75 24.54
N LEU A 29 16.75 -10.49 23.43
CA LEU A 29 16.43 -9.92 22.13
C LEU A 29 14.98 -9.42 22.08
N ILE A 30 14.03 -10.20 22.62
CA ILE A 30 12.62 -9.81 22.72
C ILE A 30 12.47 -8.58 23.64
N LEU A 31 13.14 -8.57 24.80
CA LEU A 31 13.17 -7.42 25.69
C LEU A 31 13.78 -6.19 24.98
N PHE A 32 14.89 -6.36 24.30
CA PHE A 32 15.50 -5.28 23.50
C PHE A 32 14.54 -4.76 22.43
N LEU A 33 13.81 -5.64 21.72
CA LEU A 33 12.81 -5.23 20.72
C LEU A 33 11.60 -4.53 21.32
N ILE A 34 11.19 -4.91 22.55
CA ILE A 34 10.07 -4.27 23.27
C ILE A 34 10.48 -2.91 23.84
N PHE A 35 11.71 -2.82 24.41
CA PHE A 35 12.19 -1.63 25.12
C PHE A 35 13.18 -0.79 24.30
N ALA A 36 13.59 -1.26 23.11
CA ALA A 36 14.32 -0.41 22.19
C ALA A 36 13.46 0.85 21.98
N PRO A 37 13.98 2.05 22.32
CA PRO A 37 13.23 3.25 22.04
C PRO A 37 12.91 3.21 20.57
N ALA A 38 11.61 3.32 20.24
CA ALA A 38 11.20 3.63 18.86
C ALA A 38 12.05 4.85 18.51
N SER A 39 13.02 4.67 17.61
CA SER A 39 13.98 5.73 17.31
C SER A 39 13.16 6.98 17.09
N GLU A 40 13.36 7.99 17.95
CA GLU A 40 12.82 9.32 17.67
C GLU A 40 13.20 9.56 16.22
N ARG A 41 12.19 9.62 15.35
CA ARG A 41 12.42 9.86 13.93
C ARG A 41 13.30 11.09 13.92
N ASP A 42 14.55 10.90 13.56
CA ASP A 42 15.51 11.98 13.40
C ASP A 42 14.88 12.96 12.39
N PHE A 43 14.07 13.88 12.87
CA PHE A 43 13.59 15.05 12.11
C PHE A 43 14.76 15.99 11.82
N ALA A 44 15.96 15.42 11.77
CA ALA A 44 17.18 16.13 11.54
C ALA A 44 17.12 16.79 10.15
N ASN A 45 16.65 18.03 10.12
CA ASN A 45 16.86 19.00 9.05
C ASN A 45 16.34 18.63 7.64
N ASN A 46 15.53 17.58 7.49
CA ASN A 46 14.93 17.28 6.18
C ASN A 46 13.90 18.35 5.80
N ASN A 47 13.92 18.77 4.55
CA ASN A 47 12.99 19.75 4.00
C ASN A 47 12.08 19.16 2.92
N LEU A 48 12.35 17.94 2.48
CA LEU A 48 11.48 17.13 1.64
C LEU A 48 11.25 15.77 2.28
N GLN A 49 10.01 15.27 2.19
CA GLN A 49 9.64 14.00 2.79
C GLN A 49 9.16 13.02 1.71
N GLN A 50 9.72 11.82 1.73
CA GLN A 50 9.22 10.69 0.97
C GLN A 50 8.35 9.82 1.86
N ILE A 51 7.15 9.50 1.38
CA ILE A 51 6.19 8.57 2.01
C ILE A 51 5.94 7.45 1.01
N SER A 52 5.83 6.20 1.46
CA SER A 52 5.63 5.05 0.58
C SER A 52 4.30 4.38 0.84
N LEU A 53 3.54 4.13 -0.23
CA LEU A 53 2.30 3.35 -0.24
C LEU A 53 2.52 2.09 -1.06
N VAL A 54 2.79 0.98 -0.40
CA VAL A 54 3.21 -0.28 -1.03
C VAL A 54 2.33 -1.43 -0.59
N GLY A 55 1.96 -2.31 -1.55
CA GLY A 55 1.09 -3.46 -1.29
C GLY A 55 -0.38 -3.11 -1.15
N PRO A 56 -1.23 -4.07 -0.73
CA PRO A 56 -2.68 -3.86 -0.58
C PRO A 56 -3.01 -2.84 0.51
N ILE A 57 -3.96 -1.95 0.23
CA ILE A 57 -4.44 -0.92 1.15
C ILE A 57 -5.53 -1.53 2.05
N MET A 58 -5.17 -1.89 3.28
CA MET A 58 -6.09 -2.46 4.26
C MET A 58 -6.17 -1.61 5.53
N GLU A 59 -5.03 -1.13 6.01
CA GLU A 59 -4.87 -0.27 7.18
C GLU A 59 -3.94 0.89 6.81
N VAL A 60 -4.28 2.12 7.20
CA VAL A 60 -3.60 3.34 6.72
C VAL A 60 -3.29 4.37 7.82
N SER A 61 -3.56 4.06 9.08
CA SER A 61 -3.39 5.01 10.19
C SER A 61 -1.97 5.58 10.24
N GLU A 62 -0.97 4.74 10.00
CA GLU A 62 0.43 5.18 10.03
C GLU A 62 0.77 6.08 8.83
N ILE A 63 0.28 5.75 7.61
CA ILE A 63 0.55 6.59 6.44
C ILE A 63 -0.20 7.91 6.51
N VAL A 64 -1.45 7.91 6.98
CA VAL A 64 -2.24 9.14 7.20
C VAL A 64 -1.54 10.01 8.24
N LYS A 65 -1.06 9.43 9.35
CA LYS A 65 -0.29 10.14 10.35
C LYS A 65 0.98 10.76 9.76
N GLN A 66 1.74 10.05 8.93
CA GLN A 66 2.93 10.59 8.26
C GLN A 66 2.59 11.78 7.35
N ILE A 67 1.45 11.71 6.64
CA ILE A 67 0.96 12.79 5.79
C ILE A 67 0.57 14.02 6.63
N ASP A 68 -0.17 13.81 7.71
CA ASP A 68 -0.60 14.90 8.60
C ASP A 68 0.59 15.51 9.39
N ASP A 69 1.55 14.71 9.82
CA ASP A 69 2.81 15.18 10.43
C ASP A 69 3.59 16.04 9.42
N ALA A 70 3.72 15.59 8.17
CA ALA A 70 4.36 16.38 7.11
C ALA A 70 3.62 17.70 6.82
N ALA A 71 2.28 17.67 6.87
CA ALA A 71 1.46 18.87 6.69
C ALA A 71 1.69 19.93 7.77
N ASN A 72 1.94 19.51 9.00
CA ASN A 72 2.08 20.37 10.16
C ASN A 72 3.55 20.73 10.50
N ASN A 73 4.52 19.99 9.97
CA ASN A 73 5.94 20.28 10.21
C ASN A 73 6.42 21.41 9.30
N SER A 74 6.76 22.57 9.86
CA SER A 74 7.20 23.76 9.11
C SER A 74 8.52 23.59 8.34
N THR A 75 9.37 22.62 8.72
CA THR A 75 10.62 22.32 7.99
C THR A 75 10.36 21.62 6.67
N ILE A 76 9.35 20.77 6.59
CA ILE A 76 8.97 20.07 5.35
C ILE A 76 8.31 21.04 4.38
N LYS A 77 8.86 21.12 3.16
CA LYS A 77 8.40 22.02 2.09
C LYS A 77 7.63 21.29 0.97
N GLY A 78 7.71 19.96 0.93
CA GLY A 78 7.00 19.15 -0.06
C GLY A 78 7.06 17.65 0.26
N VAL A 79 6.13 16.89 -0.31
CA VAL A 79 6.01 15.45 -0.09
C VAL A 79 6.00 14.69 -1.40
N LEU A 80 6.84 13.66 -1.50
CA LEU A 80 6.82 12.66 -2.56
C LEU A 80 6.13 11.40 -2.05
N LEU A 81 4.96 11.08 -2.59
CA LEU A 81 4.28 9.81 -2.34
C LEU A 81 4.74 8.79 -3.39
N VAL A 82 5.50 7.80 -2.98
CA VAL A 82 5.93 6.70 -3.84
C VAL A 82 4.92 5.57 -3.74
N VAL A 83 4.31 5.20 -4.86
CA VAL A 83 3.23 4.21 -4.90
C VAL A 83 3.64 2.99 -5.70
N ASP A 84 3.43 1.82 -5.10
CA ASP A 84 3.50 0.51 -5.75
C ASP A 84 2.44 -0.40 -5.11
N SER A 85 1.17 -0.20 -5.51
CA SER A 85 0.03 -0.80 -4.83
C SER A 85 -1.11 -1.11 -5.80
N PRO A 86 -1.73 -2.30 -5.71
CA PRO A 86 -2.90 -2.68 -6.52
C PRO A 86 -4.20 -2.03 -6.02
N GLY A 87 -4.16 -1.21 -4.98
CA GLY A 87 -5.33 -0.72 -4.27
C GLY A 87 -5.71 -1.58 -3.08
N GLY A 88 -6.98 -1.61 -2.72
CA GLY A 88 -7.46 -2.35 -1.55
C GLY A 88 -8.84 -1.89 -1.08
N ALA A 89 -9.05 -1.86 0.24
CA ALA A 89 -10.32 -1.46 0.82
C ALA A 89 -10.67 0.01 0.51
N VAL A 90 -11.96 0.26 0.27
CA VAL A 90 -12.45 1.58 -0.16
C VAL A 90 -12.19 2.65 0.91
N ALA A 91 -12.66 2.44 2.14
CA ALA A 91 -12.55 3.46 3.18
C ALA A 91 -11.09 3.84 3.50
N PRO A 92 -10.12 2.93 3.68
CA PRO A 92 -8.72 3.29 3.83
C PRO A 92 -8.15 4.08 2.64
N SER A 93 -8.55 3.75 1.40
CA SER A 93 -8.11 4.48 0.21
C SER A 93 -8.63 5.92 0.20
N VAL A 94 -9.88 6.12 0.63
CA VAL A 94 -10.50 7.45 0.79
C VAL A 94 -9.77 8.26 1.87
N GLU A 95 -9.43 7.66 3.01
CA GLU A 95 -8.68 8.33 4.08
C GLU A 95 -7.34 8.90 3.57
N VAL A 96 -6.58 8.10 2.82
CA VAL A 96 -5.31 8.58 2.23
C VAL A 96 -5.56 9.69 1.22
N ALA A 97 -6.56 9.54 0.34
CA ALA A 97 -6.89 10.56 -0.66
C ALA A 97 -7.21 11.92 -0.02
N TYR A 98 -8.02 11.91 1.03
CA TYR A 98 -8.38 13.15 1.73
C TYR A 98 -7.23 13.73 2.57
N ALA A 99 -6.35 12.89 3.11
CA ALA A 99 -5.11 13.35 3.74
C ALA A 99 -4.20 14.06 2.72
N ILE A 100 -4.01 13.49 1.53
CA ILE A 100 -3.27 14.13 0.43
C ILE A 100 -3.97 15.44 -0.02
N LYS A 101 -5.30 15.45 -0.11
CA LYS A 101 -6.06 16.65 -0.46
C LYS A 101 -5.84 17.79 0.55
N ARG A 102 -5.82 17.48 1.85
CA ARG A 102 -5.50 18.46 2.91
C ARG A 102 -4.05 18.93 2.84
N LEU A 103 -3.11 18.00 2.61
CA LEU A 103 -1.69 18.32 2.50
C LEU A 103 -1.42 19.24 1.31
N LYS A 104 -2.01 18.96 0.14
CA LYS A 104 -1.85 19.75 -1.11
C LYS A 104 -2.16 21.24 -0.91
N VAL A 105 -3.12 21.58 -0.05
CA VAL A 105 -3.47 22.99 0.25
C VAL A 105 -2.31 23.73 0.93
N LYS A 106 -1.48 23.01 1.68
CA LYS A 106 -0.37 23.58 2.48
C LYS A 106 0.97 23.47 1.78
N LYS A 107 1.20 22.38 1.03
CA LYS A 107 2.51 22.00 0.48
C LYS A 107 2.35 21.20 -0.80
N PRO A 108 3.27 21.34 -1.77
CA PRO A 108 3.22 20.53 -2.98
C PRO A 108 3.39 19.04 -2.67
N VAL A 109 2.60 18.25 -3.39
CA VAL A 109 2.62 16.79 -3.36
C VAL A 109 2.84 16.26 -4.76
N VAL A 110 3.87 15.46 -4.94
CA VAL A 110 4.10 14.69 -6.16
C VAL A 110 3.89 13.22 -5.86
N VAL A 111 3.13 12.54 -6.70
CA VAL A 111 3.01 11.07 -6.68
C VAL A 111 3.96 10.49 -7.72
N TYR A 112 4.69 9.46 -7.33
CA TYR A 112 5.48 8.64 -8.23
C TYR A 112 4.92 7.22 -8.29
N ALA A 113 4.32 6.86 -9.42
CA ALA A 113 3.91 5.49 -9.70
C ALA A 113 5.13 4.65 -10.05
N LYS A 114 5.64 3.89 -9.06
CA LYS A 114 6.87 3.10 -9.19
C LYS A 114 6.66 1.81 -9.98
N GLY A 115 5.52 1.14 -9.77
CA GLY A 115 5.15 -0.11 -10.42
C GLY A 115 3.65 -0.13 -10.69
N THR A 116 2.85 -0.42 -9.70
CA THR A 116 1.38 -0.44 -9.82
C THR A 116 0.76 0.77 -9.14
N LEU A 117 -0.10 1.49 -9.86
CA LEU A 117 -0.92 2.59 -9.35
C LEU A 117 -2.37 2.32 -9.79
N ALA A 118 -3.07 1.45 -9.06
CA ALA A 118 -4.34 0.92 -9.52
C ALA A 118 -5.42 0.94 -8.44
N SER A 119 -6.70 1.08 -8.88
CA SER A 119 -7.86 1.01 -7.99
C SER A 119 -7.74 1.99 -6.81
N GLY A 120 -7.86 1.53 -5.57
CA GLY A 120 -7.75 2.36 -4.38
C GLY A 120 -6.45 3.16 -4.25
N SER A 121 -5.32 2.68 -4.79
CA SER A 121 -4.07 3.44 -4.75
C SER A 121 -4.06 4.59 -5.78
N TYR A 122 -4.72 4.39 -6.91
CA TYR A 122 -4.97 5.50 -7.83
C TYR A 122 -5.88 6.54 -7.16
N TYR A 123 -6.98 6.10 -6.52
CA TYR A 123 -7.86 7.00 -5.76
C TYR A 123 -7.11 7.78 -4.67
N ALA A 124 -6.24 7.12 -3.91
CA ALA A 124 -5.39 7.77 -2.90
C ALA A 124 -4.49 8.88 -3.47
N SER A 125 -4.20 8.84 -4.78
CA SER A 125 -3.22 9.68 -5.47
C SER A 125 -3.83 10.85 -6.25
N ILE A 126 -5.12 10.83 -6.54
CA ILE A 126 -5.76 11.74 -7.51
C ILE A 126 -5.60 13.23 -7.17
N TRP A 127 -5.53 13.56 -5.88
CA TRP A 127 -5.45 14.94 -5.41
C TRP A 127 -4.04 15.53 -5.40
N ALA A 128 -3.00 14.79 -5.79
CA ALA A 128 -1.64 15.33 -5.88
C ALA A 128 -1.53 16.50 -6.87
N ASN A 129 -0.47 17.29 -6.76
CA ASN A 129 -0.18 18.34 -7.74
C ASN A 129 0.28 17.76 -9.07
N GLN A 130 1.04 16.66 -9.01
CA GLN A 130 1.56 15.96 -10.18
C GLN A 130 1.62 14.44 -9.89
N ILE A 131 1.29 13.66 -10.91
CA ILE A 131 1.46 12.20 -10.91
C ILE A 131 2.48 11.87 -12.01
N VAL A 132 3.66 11.42 -11.62
CA VAL A 132 4.73 10.95 -12.50
C VAL A 132 4.69 9.45 -12.56
N ALA A 133 4.51 8.85 -13.72
CA ALA A 133 4.45 7.41 -13.87
C ALA A 133 5.74 6.85 -14.48
N ASN A 134 6.30 5.81 -13.84
CA ASN A 134 7.36 5.03 -14.46
C ASN A 134 6.86 4.46 -15.80
N PRO A 135 7.63 4.54 -16.89
CA PRO A 135 7.21 4.00 -18.20
C PRO A 135 6.75 2.54 -18.16
N GLY A 136 7.26 1.74 -17.21
CA GLY A 136 6.87 0.34 -17.01
C GLY A 136 5.71 0.14 -16.02
N SER A 137 5.11 1.20 -15.47
CA SER A 137 4.02 1.07 -14.50
C SER A 137 2.68 0.75 -15.15
N MET A 138 1.81 0.10 -14.36
CA MET A 138 0.40 -0.12 -14.66
C MET A 138 -0.44 0.87 -13.87
N VAL A 139 -1.39 1.53 -14.56
CA VAL A 139 -2.23 2.60 -13.97
C VAL A 139 -3.69 2.35 -14.28
N GLY A 140 -4.58 2.79 -13.39
CA GLY A 140 -6.03 2.78 -13.65
C GLY A 140 -6.79 1.81 -12.75
N SER A 141 -7.46 0.80 -13.30
CA SER A 141 -8.38 -0.07 -12.56
C SER A 141 -9.39 0.74 -11.71
N ILE A 142 -9.92 1.84 -12.31
CA ILE A 142 -10.94 2.68 -11.67
C ILE A 142 -12.25 1.92 -11.74
N GLY A 143 -12.50 1.14 -10.70
CA GLY A 143 -13.64 0.24 -10.58
C GLY A 143 -13.82 -0.25 -9.15
N VAL A 144 -14.94 -0.89 -8.88
CA VAL A 144 -15.29 -1.42 -7.55
C VAL A 144 -15.80 -2.84 -7.72
N ILE A 145 -15.28 -3.75 -6.91
CA ILE A 145 -15.76 -5.13 -6.85
C ILE A 145 -16.14 -5.52 -5.43
N MET A 146 -17.11 -6.40 -5.31
CA MET A 146 -17.39 -7.15 -4.08
C MET A 146 -17.45 -8.62 -4.44
N GLN A 147 -16.61 -9.42 -3.82
CA GLN A 147 -16.47 -10.83 -4.13
C GLN A 147 -16.64 -11.66 -2.87
N GLY A 148 -17.41 -12.74 -2.97
CA GLY A 148 -17.59 -13.74 -1.92
C GLY A 148 -17.55 -15.13 -2.51
N ALA A 149 -17.06 -16.10 -1.73
CA ALA A 149 -17.07 -17.50 -2.11
C ALA A 149 -18.40 -18.16 -1.73
N ASP A 150 -18.94 -19.04 -2.58
CA ASP A 150 -19.98 -19.98 -2.21
C ASP A 150 -19.34 -21.33 -1.80
N LEU A 151 -19.36 -21.62 -0.52
CA LEU A 151 -18.79 -22.83 0.05
C LEU A 151 -19.85 -23.90 0.31
N SER A 152 -21.11 -23.70 -0.09
CA SER A 152 -22.23 -24.61 0.19
C SER A 152 -21.97 -26.05 -0.31
N GLY A 153 -21.32 -26.20 -1.46
CA GLY A 153 -20.97 -27.52 -2.00
C GLY A 153 -19.99 -28.30 -1.09
N ILE A 154 -18.98 -27.62 -0.58
CA ILE A 154 -18.00 -28.21 0.35
C ILE A 154 -18.68 -28.54 1.68
N MET A 155 -19.45 -27.60 2.23
CA MET A 155 -20.18 -27.79 3.49
C MET A 155 -21.13 -29.00 3.43
N ASN A 156 -21.88 -29.14 2.34
CA ASN A 156 -22.76 -30.28 2.13
C ASN A 156 -21.99 -31.61 2.09
N LYS A 157 -20.83 -31.63 1.40
CA LYS A 157 -19.99 -32.84 1.31
C LYS A 157 -19.48 -33.30 2.69
N PHE A 158 -19.23 -32.39 3.60
CA PHE A 158 -18.78 -32.69 4.96
C PHE A 158 -19.92 -32.74 6.00
N GLY A 159 -21.19 -32.64 5.56
CA GLY A 159 -22.34 -32.67 6.46
C GLY A 159 -22.48 -31.45 7.36
N ILE A 160 -21.78 -30.33 7.04
CA ILE A 160 -21.84 -29.08 7.83
C ILE A 160 -23.12 -28.33 7.44
N LYS A 161 -23.95 -28.03 8.45
CA LYS A 161 -25.20 -27.28 8.27
C LYS A 161 -25.17 -26.00 9.12
N THR A 162 -25.46 -24.86 8.49
CA THR A 162 -25.58 -23.58 9.18
C THR A 162 -26.99 -23.46 9.80
N GLN A 163 -27.07 -23.10 11.07
CA GLN A 163 -28.31 -22.72 11.74
C GLN A 163 -28.29 -21.21 11.95
N THR A 164 -29.31 -20.50 11.45
CA THR A 164 -29.34 -19.04 11.50
C THR A 164 -30.70 -18.58 11.97
N VAL A 165 -30.72 -17.74 13.00
CA VAL A 165 -31.87 -16.92 13.39
C VAL A 165 -31.51 -15.48 13.07
N GLN A 166 -32.35 -14.77 12.32
CA GLN A 166 -32.05 -13.39 11.88
C GLN A 166 -33.25 -12.47 12.02
N ALA A 167 -32.97 -11.22 12.32
CA ALA A 167 -33.87 -10.11 12.16
C ALA A 167 -33.35 -9.19 11.05
N GLY A 168 -34.23 -8.83 10.12
CA GLY A 168 -33.86 -8.07 8.91
C GLY A 168 -33.59 -8.95 7.69
N LYS A 169 -34.30 -8.64 6.60
CA LYS A 169 -34.28 -9.41 5.33
C LYS A 169 -32.87 -9.60 4.77
N TYR A 170 -32.03 -8.57 4.87
CA TYR A 170 -30.71 -8.53 4.25
C TYR A 170 -29.56 -8.95 5.18
N LYS A 171 -29.84 -9.36 6.42
CA LYS A 171 -28.79 -9.62 7.44
C LYS A 171 -27.82 -10.73 7.04
N LYS A 172 -28.25 -11.66 6.17
CA LYS A 172 -27.45 -12.80 5.70
C LYS A 172 -26.77 -12.58 4.33
N ILE A 173 -26.70 -11.33 3.88
CA ILE A 173 -25.95 -10.97 2.67
C ILE A 173 -24.46 -11.25 2.86
N GLY A 174 -23.84 -11.84 1.84
CA GLY A 174 -22.39 -12.07 1.81
C GLY A 174 -21.91 -13.30 2.57
N THR A 175 -22.82 -14.08 3.21
CA THR A 175 -22.43 -15.32 3.89
C THR A 175 -22.02 -16.38 2.87
N PRO A 176 -20.96 -17.19 3.14
CA PRO A 176 -20.43 -18.16 2.20
C PRO A 176 -21.14 -19.50 2.22
N ASP A 177 -22.16 -19.69 3.06
CA ASP A 177 -22.84 -20.96 3.28
C ASP A 177 -23.89 -21.32 2.22
N ARG A 178 -24.12 -20.41 1.26
CA ARG A 178 -25.02 -20.56 0.14
C ARG A 178 -24.77 -19.53 -0.96
N ALA A 179 -25.25 -19.79 -2.16
CA ALA A 179 -25.33 -18.77 -3.20
C ALA A 179 -26.17 -17.55 -2.77
N TRP A 180 -25.77 -16.38 -3.22
CA TRP A 180 -26.53 -15.15 -2.98
C TRP A 180 -27.83 -15.16 -3.76
N LYS A 181 -28.90 -14.67 -3.13
CA LYS A 181 -30.21 -14.56 -3.77
C LYS A 181 -30.27 -13.32 -4.67
N PRO A 182 -31.10 -13.30 -5.73
CA PRO A 182 -31.18 -12.14 -6.62
C PRO A 182 -31.41 -10.81 -5.93
N TYR A 183 -32.26 -10.75 -4.90
CA TYR A 183 -32.53 -9.52 -4.15
C TYR A 183 -31.31 -9.04 -3.33
N GLU A 184 -30.46 -9.97 -2.89
CA GLU A 184 -29.22 -9.66 -2.19
C GLU A 184 -28.18 -9.09 -3.16
N VAL A 185 -28.05 -9.69 -4.34
CA VAL A 185 -27.19 -9.16 -5.41
C VAL A 185 -27.64 -7.75 -5.82
N ASN A 186 -28.94 -7.52 -5.96
CA ASN A 186 -29.47 -6.20 -6.26
C ASN A 186 -29.14 -5.16 -5.17
N GLU A 187 -29.16 -5.55 -3.88
CA GLU A 187 -28.78 -4.66 -2.80
C GLU A 187 -27.29 -4.33 -2.80
N LEU A 188 -26.44 -5.36 -3.03
CA LEU A 188 -25.00 -5.17 -3.17
C LEU A 188 -24.65 -4.30 -4.37
N ASN A 189 -25.35 -4.46 -5.49
CA ASN A 189 -25.16 -3.64 -6.68
C ASN A 189 -25.40 -2.14 -6.43
N LYS A 190 -26.34 -1.78 -5.57
CA LYS A 190 -26.54 -0.36 -5.18
C LYS A 190 -25.32 0.21 -4.46
N VAL A 191 -24.72 -0.57 -3.57
CA VAL A 191 -23.50 -0.16 -2.84
C VAL A 191 -22.32 -0.04 -3.80
N ILE A 192 -22.14 -1.01 -4.67
CA ILE A 192 -21.07 -1.02 -5.69
C ILE A 192 -21.21 0.20 -6.61
N GLN A 193 -22.44 0.44 -7.13
CA GLN A 193 -22.69 1.56 -8.04
C GLN A 193 -22.46 2.90 -7.36
N GLY A 194 -22.96 3.10 -6.14
CA GLY A 194 -22.72 4.35 -5.40
C GLY A 194 -21.24 4.61 -5.12
N THR A 195 -20.48 3.56 -4.80
CA THR A 195 -19.03 3.68 -4.60
C THR A 195 -18.30 3.96 -5.92
N TYR A 196 -18.73 3.34 -7.01
CA TYR A 196 -18.15 3.57 -8.35
C TYR A 196 -18.43 4.99 -8.84
N ASP A 197 -19.66 5.50 -8.63
CA ASP A 197 -20.02 6.87 -9.01
C ASP A 197 -19.21 7.90 -8.21
N MET A 198 -18.99 7.68 -6.90
CA MET A 198 -18.09 8.48 -6.08
C MET A 198 -16.67 8.48 -6.64
N PHE A 199 -16.11 7.29 -6.91
CA PHE A 199 -14.76 7.13 -7.42
C PHE A 199 -14.57 7.87 -8.75
N THR A 200 -15.46 7.65 -9.72
CA THR A 200 -15.37 8.25 -11.06
C THR A 200 -15.56 9.77 -11.02
N LEU A 201 -16.46 10.28 -10.18
CA LEU A 201 -16.68 11.71 -10.01
C LEU A 201 -15.45 12.40 -9.38
N ASP A 202 -14.87 11.81 -8.35
CA ASP A 202 -13.67 12.36 -7.70
C ASP A 202 -12.47 12.36 -8.65
N VAL A 203 -12.29 11.29 -9.45
CA VAL A 203 -11.26 11.22 -10.49
C VAL A 203 -11.48 12.33 -11.52
N ALA A 204 -12.69 12.44 -12.07
CA ALA A 204 -13.01 13.46 -13.06
C ALA A 204 -12.74 14.87 -12.51
N THR A 205 -13.16 15.13 -11.28
CA THR A 205 -12.95 16.42 -10.59
C THR A 205 -11.46 16.71 -10.38
N ALA A 206 -10.74 15.74 -9.84
CA ALA A 206 -9.33 15.91 -9.48
C ALA A 206 -8.39 16.05 -10.69
N ARG A 207 -8.74 15.36 -11.79
CA ARG A 207 -7.94 15.30 -13.02
C ARG A 207 -8.46 16.25 -14.12
N GLY A 208 -9.56 16.97 -13.90
CA GLY A 208 -10.16 17.86 -14.91
C GLY A 208 -10.72 17.11 -16.12
N LEU A 209 -11.25 15.90 -15.91
CA LEU A 209 -11.83 15.06 -16.95
C LEU A 209 -13.34 15.26 -17.04
N ASP A 210 -13.90 15.05 -18.23
CA ASP A 210 -15.37 15.07 -18.39
C ASP A 210 -15.98 13.76 -17.90
N ILE A 211 -16.79 13.82 -16.86
CA ILE A 211 -17.47 12.66 -16.28
C ILE A 211 -18.40 11.95 -17.28
N LYS A 212 -18.87 12.64 -18.31
CA LYS A 212 -19.68 12.03 -19.38
C LYS A 212 -18.89 11.01 -20.20
N ASN A 213 -17.56 11.17 -20.23
CA ASN A 213 -16.63 10.30 -20.93
C ASN A 213 -15.95 9.29 -19.98
N ARG A 214 -16.60 8.97 -18.85
CA ARG A 214 -16.01 8.09 -17.82
C ARG A 214 -15.55 6.72 -18.35
N ASP A 215 -16.21 6.20 -19.38
CA ASP A 215 -15.85 4.91 -19.98
C ASP A 215 -14.45 4.91 -20.63
N ILE A 216 -13.90 6.09 -20.96
CA ILE A 216 -12.56 6.23 -21.54
C ILE A 216 -11.48 6.06 -20.47
N PHE A 217 -11.69 6.62 -19.26
CA PHE A 217 -10.69 6.64 -18.20
C PHE A 217 -11.00 5.72 -17.01
N ALA A 218 -12.23 5.22 -16.91
CA ALA A 218 -12.69 4.36 -15.82
C ALA A 218 -13.04 2.94 -16.31
N ASN A 219 -14.20 2.38 -15.91
CA ASN A 219 -14.67 1.05 -16.30
C ASN A 219 -13.66 -0.08 -16.01
N ALA A 220 -12.86 0.10 -14.93
CA ALA A 220 -11.81 -0.79 -14.50
C ALA A 220 -10.70 -1.09 -15.55
N HIS A 221 -10.57 -0.25 -16.58
CA HIS A 221 -9.48 -0.36 -17.54
C HIS A 221 -8.12 -0.26 -16.85
N ILE A 222 -7.17 -1.08 -17.31
CA ILE A 222 -5.77 -1.03 -16.92
C ILE A 222 -4.99 -0.45 -18.09
N PHE A 223 -4.20 0.57 -17.81
CA PHE A 223 -3.42 1.31 -18.78
C PHE A 223 -1.92 1.09 -18.55
N THR A 224 -1.14 1.06 -19.61
CA THR A 224 0.28 1.38 -19.53
C THR A 224 0.45 2.84 -19.10
N ALA A 225 1.61 3.21 -18.59
CA ALA A 225 1.88 4.59 -18.19
C ALA A 225 1.62 5.61 -19.35
N SER A 226 1.97 5.23 -20.59
CA SER A 226 1.72 6.08 -21.76
C SER A 226 0.23 6.28 -22.03
N GLN A 227 -0.53 5.18 -22.06
CA GLN A 227 -1.99 5.24 -22.25
C GLN A 227 -2.67 6.03 -21.13
N ALA A 228 -2.20 5.86 -19.88
CA ALA A 228 -2.71 6.63 -18.74
C ALA A 228 -2.47 8.13 -18.88
N LYS A 229 -1.34 8.53 -19.47
CA LYS A 229 -1.07 9.93 -19.80
C LYS A 229 -2.00 10.43 -20.90
N ASP A 230 -2.21 9.65 -21.95
CA ASP A 230 -3.06 10.04 -23.09
C ASP A 230 -4.52 10.27 -22.65
N VAL A 231 -5.02 9.49 -21.67
CA VAL A 231 -6.36 9.67 -21.11
C VAL A 231 -6.41 10.64 -19.90
N GLY A 232 -5.30 11.30 -19.55
CA GLY A 232 -5.25 12.32 -18.50
C GLY A 232 -5.16 11.79 -17.06
N LEU A 233 -4.92 10.51 -16.86
CA LEU A 233 -4.81 9.90 -15.53
C LEU A 233 -3.47 10.19 -14.84
N VAL A 234 -2.41 10.45 -15.61
CA VAL A 234 -1.10 10.87 -15.11
C VAL A 234 -0.60 12.08 -15.89
N ASP A 235 0.28 12.87 -15.27
CA ASP A 235 0.74 14.13 -15.85
C ASP A 235 1.98 13.95 -16.73
N SER A 236 2.88 13.06 -16.32
CA SER A 236 4.13 12.81 -17.05
C SER A 236 4.64 11.39 -16.86
N LEU A 237 5.49 10.98 -17.81
CA LEU A 237 6.29 9.77 -17.69
C LEU A 237 7.67 10.13 -17.15
N GLY A 238 8.23 9.29 -16.28
CA GLY A 238 9.55 9.53 -15.73
C GLY A 238 9.90 8.47 -14.68
N VAL A 239 11.16 8.49 -14.25
CA VAL A 239 11.66 7.63 -13.18
C VAL A 239 11.68 8.38 -11.84
N SER A 240 12.13 7.70 -10.78
CA SER A 240 12.18 8.29 -9.43
C SER A 240 12.95 9.62 -9.38
N TYR A 241 13.97 9.77 -10.21
CA TYR A 241 14.73 11.01 -10.32
C TYR A 241 13.83 12.16 -10.78
N ASP A 242 13.09 11.96 -11.88
CA ASP A 242 12.23 13.00 -12.47
C ASP A 242 11.11 13.44 -11.51
N ALA A 243 10.53 12.49 -10.77
CA ALA A 243 9.53 12.80 -9.75
C ALA A 243 10.10 13.62 -8.59
N LYS A 244 11.34 13.35 -8.18
CA LYS A 244 12.06 14.14 -7.17
C LYS A 244 12.37 15.55 -7.65
N GLU A 245 12.89 15.69 -8.87
CA GLU A 245 13.14 17.00 -9.48
C GLU A 245 11.85 17.81 -9.59
N LYS A 246 10.74 17.17 -9.97
CA LYS A 246 9.43 17.82 -10.02
C LYS A 246 8.98 18.35 -8.69
N LEU A 247 9.22 17.59 -7.61
CA LEU A 247 8.89 18.07 -6.26
C LEU A 247 9.82 19.22 -5.82
N ILE A 248 11.11 19.14 -6.13
CA ILE A 248 12.07 20.21 -5.84
C ILE A 248 11.63 21.50 -6.54
N GLU A 249 11.28 21.42 -7.81
CA GLU A 249 10.74 22.56 -8.60
C GLU A 249 9.51 23.18 -7.92
N LEU A 250 8.49 22.34 -7.61
CA LEU A 250 7.23 22.81 -7.04
C LEU A 250 7.38 23.36 -5.60
N SER A 251 8.33 22.85 -4.83
CA SER A 251 8.57 23.27 -3.44
C SER A 251 9.49 24.49 -3.32
N GLY A 252 10.21 24.86 -4.40
CA GLY A 252 11.20 25.93 -4.40
C GLY A 252 12.44 25.67 -3.53
N VAL A 253 12.69 24.40 -3.17
CA VAL A 253 13.82 24.02 -2.32
C VAL A 253 15.10 24.00 -3.13
N THR A 254 16.08 24.83 -2.75
CA THR A 254 17.38 24.94 -3.44
C THR A 254 18.41 23.91 -2.99
N LYS A 255 18.29 23.40 -1.74
CA LYS A 255 19.17 22.38 -1.17
C LYS A 255 18.30 21.25 -0.61
N PRO A 256 17.93 20.26 -1.43
CA PRO A 256 17.02 19.19 -1.02
C PRO A 256 17.68 18.26 0.00
N ILE A 257 17.04 18.09 1.14
CA ILE A 257 17.42 17.15 2.19
C ILE A 257 16.22 16.25 2.45
N TRP A 258 16.34 14.99 2.04
CA TRP A 258 15.30 14.00 2.15
C TRP A 258 15.33 13.30 3.51
N ASN A 259 14.16 12.86 4.00
CA ASN A 259 14.11 11.96 5.13
C ASN A 259 14.85 10.65 4.82
N LYS A 260 15.58 10.17 5.82
CA LYS A 260 16.22 8.86 5.72
C LYS A 260 15.17 7.78 5.99
N GLU A 261 15.22 6.69 5.24
CA GLU A 261 14.46 5.50 5.60
C GLU A 261 14.95 4.98 6.95
N ASP A 262 14.01 4.59 7.82
CA ASP A 262 14.36 3.95 9.08
C ASP A 262 15.19 2.68 8.80
N LYS A 263 16.30 2.53 9.54
CA LYS A 263 17.19 1.37 9.39
C LYS A 263 16.46 0.06 9.69
N PHE A 264 15.53 0.09 10.63
CA PHE A 264 14.73 -1.06 11.01
C PHE A 264 13.72 -1.41 9.91
N ASP A 265 12.98 -0.44 9.36
CA ASP A 265 12.09 -0.64 8.21
C ASP A 265 12.84 -1.17 7.00
N LYS A 266 14.04 -0.67 6.74
CA LYS A 266 14.91 -1.16 5.67
C LYS A 266 15.34 -2.62 5.91
N LEU A 267 15.62 -2.99 7.14
CA LEU A 267 15.96 -4.37 7.51
C LEU A 267 14.75 -5.29 7.34
N ILE A 268 13.57 -4.90 7.84
CA ILE A 268 12.33 -5.67 7.69
C ILE A 268 11.95 -5.84 6.21
N LYS A 269 12.01 -4.76 5.41
CA LYS A 269 11.79 -4.82 3.96
C LYS A 269 12.77 -5.79 3.29
N LYS A 270 14.05 -5.77 3.69
CA LYS A 270 15.07 -6.68 3.15
C LYS A 270 14.79 -8.14 3.55
N LEU A 271 14.42 -8.40 4.80
CA LEU A 271 14.08 -9.74 5.28
C LEU A 271 12.82 -10.28 4.59
N SER A 272 11.77 -9.48 4.49
CA SER A 272 10.50 -9.89 3.83
C SER A 272 10.71 -10.14 2.33
N ALA A 273 11.46 -9.29 1.64
CA ALA A 273 11.80 -9.51 0.23
C ALA A 273 12.61 -10.79 0.02
N THR A 274 13.60 -11.05 0.88
CA THR A 274 14.40 -12.29 0.83
C THR A 274 13.53 -13.51 1.10
N THR A 275 12.65 -13.44 2.10
CA THR A 275 11.70 -14.53 2.44
C THR A 275 10.72 -14.79 1.30
N ALA A 276 10.16 -13.75 0.70
CA ALA A 276 9.25 -13.88 -0.45
C ALA A 276 9.95 -14.49 -1.68
N VAL A 277 11.18 -14.06 -1.98
CA VAL A 277 11.99 -14.64 -3.07
C VAL A 277 12.32 -16.10 -2.76
N THR A 278 12.73 -16.44 -1.54
CA THR A 278 13.06 -17.80 -1.14
C THR A 278 11.82 -18.71 -1.21
N LEU A 279 10.68 -18.27 -0.66
CA LEU A 279 9.43 -19.02 -0.75
C LEU A 279 8.98 -19.23 -2.19
N ASN A 280 9.11 -18.21 -3.05
CA ASN A 280 8.74 -18.31 -4.45
C ASN A 280 9.69 -19.24 -5.23
N THR A 281 10.96 -19.31 -4.85
CA THR A 281 11.96 -20.18 -5.48
C THR A 281 11.72 -21.65 -5.11
N TYR A 282 11.43 -21.93 -3.84
CA TYR A 282 11.26 -23.31 -3.36
C TYR A 282 9.79 -23.81 -3.43
N PHE A 283 8.82 -22.90 -3.45
CA PHE A 283 7.39 -23.20 -3.48
C PHE A 283 6.64 -22.29 -4.49
N PRO A 284 6.92 -22.42 -5.80
CA PRO A 284 6.37 -21.49 -6.82
C PRO A 284 4.85 -21.47 -6.93
N ASN A 285 4.14 -22.43 -6.32
CA ASN A 285 2.68 -22.55 -6.36
C ASN A 285 1.99 -22.10 -5.06
N LEU A 286 2.70 -21.55 -4.09
CA LEU A 286 2.16 -21.14 -2.78
C LEU A 286 1.72 -19.66 -2.73
N ILE A 287 1.89 -18.92 -3.82
CA ILE A 287 1.36 -17.56 -3.91
C ILE A 287 -0.10 -17.67 -4.30
N LEU A 288 -0.97 -17.32 -3.36
CA LEU A 288 -2.38 -17.07 -3.61
C LEU A 288 -2.48 -15.95 -4.67
N LYS A 289 -3.00 -16.33 -5.85
CA LYS A 289 -3.39 -15.39 -6.91
C LYS A 289 -4.64 -14.64 -6.50
#